data_a634333c0d2d6fec739deb25c1db34bd
#
_entry.id   a634333c0d2d6fec739deb25c1db34bd
#
_cell.length_a   1.000
_cell.length_b   1.000
_cell.length_c   1.000
_cell.angle_alpha   90.00
_cell.angle_beta   90.00
_cell.angle_gamma   90.00
#
_symmetry.space_group_name_H-M   'P 1'
#
loop_
_entity.id
_entity.type
_entity.pdbx_description
1 polymer ?
#
loop_
_entity_poly.entity_id
_entity_poly.type
_entity_poly.pdbx_seq_one_letter_code
_entity_poly.pdbx_strand_id
1 'polypeptide(L)'
;MGRFIVNSTLVLVVLTTFTFFAMGQDWLPQTPSFLLKLLPKPKFEKHTLEGSEENGRVIDLQGGWLNEGKLTEMVIRSKDMEKGWDVPERIKIRNGRIRGSIRIYGLGVNGEAAKVRESSHREGHTARAQVAAPRAILLEDLQIEANHRIPLYLSPGVTGVTVKNCTFTGWSASTTVYLDAESGGNRIEGCTFEVRSGREVMAVDGSATNTIIGNRFFQARYGGIYLYRNCGEGGTVRHQAPQGNVIENNFFNMKDLRSGSYGIWLGSRQGRRSYCEDDAGYPFGSSIDNRDFADHNILRGNIFQPASDHAVRDDGSDNRILQK
;
A
#
# COMPACT_ATOMS: atom_id res chain seq x y z
N MET A 1 -52.41 -22.00 -2.97
CA MET A 1 -51.64 -22.10 -1.70
C MET A 1 -50.25 -22.60 -2.00
N GLY A 2 -49.34 -21.69 -2.23
CA GLY A 2 -47.90 -21.98 -2.45
C GLY A 2 -47.11 -21.52 -1.24
N ARG A 3 -46.60 -22.46 -0.46
CA ARG A 3 -45.72 -22.19 0.67
C ARG A 3 -44.32 -21.90 0.13
N PHE A 4 -43.81 -20.70 0.34
CA PHE A 4 -42.42 -20.38 0.20
C PHE A 4 -41.63 -21.07 1.32
N ILE A 5 -40.85 -22.08 0.98
CA ILE A 5 -39.82 -22.64 1.87
C ILE A 5 -38.61 -21.74 1.71
N VAL A 6 -38.44 -20.76 2.60
CA VAL A 6 -37.20 -20.00 2.71
C VAL A 6 -36.16 -20.93 3.31
N ASN A 7 -35.12 -21.19 2.55
CA ASN A 7 -34.03 -22.10 2.88
C ASN A 7 -33.37 -21.72 4.22
N SER A 8 -33.64 -22.48 5.25
CA SER A 8 -33.03 -22.39 6.58
C SER A 8 -31.50 -22.51 6.57
N THR A 9 -30.93 -23.02 5.48
CA THR A 9 -29.48 -23.13 5.27
C THR A 9 -28.78 -21.80 5.10
N LEU A 10 -29.43 -20.79 4.49
CA LEU A 10 -28.83 -19.46 4.29
C LEU A 10 -28.78 -18.65 5.59
N VAL A 11 -29.79 -18.83 6.46
CA VAL A 11 -29.84 -18.18 7.78
C VAL A 11 -28.80 -18.79 8.74
N LEU A 12 -28.53 -20.10 8.63
CA LEU A 12 -27.53 -20.77 9.47
C LEU A 12 -26.10 -20.32 9.13
N VAL A 13 -25.79 -20.11 7.83
CA VAL A 13 -24.47 -19.60 7.40
C VAL A 13 -24.22 -18.17 7.87
N VAL A 14 -25.24 -17.33 7.90
CA VAL A 14 -25.13 -15.95 8.41
C VAL A 14 -25.01 -15.94 9.93
N LEU A 15 -25.74 -16.77 10.67
CA LEU A 15 -25.66 -16.86 12.13
C LEU A 15 -24.34 -17.47 12.63
N THR A 16 -23.79 -18.46 11.92
CA THR A 16 -22.46 -19.02 12.27
C THR A 16 -21.34 -18.02 12.02
N THR A 17 -21.44 -17.17 11.00
CA THR A 17 -20.44 -16.11 10.79
C THR A 17 -20.49 -15.01 11.85
N PHE A 18 -21.67 -14.69 12.40
CA PHE A 18 -21.80 -13.72 13.50
C PHE A 18 -21.25 -14.23 14.83
N THR A 19 -21.42 -15.50 15.16
CA THR A 19 -20.83 -16.11 16.36
C THR A 19 -19.31 -16.29 16.25
N PHE A 20 -18.76 -16.53 15.05
CA PHE A 20 -17.32 -16.61 14.81
C PHE A 20 -16.61 -15.25 14.95
N PHE A 21 -17.29 -14.13 14.72
CA PHE A 21 -16.75 -12.79 14.93
C PHE A 21 -16.50 -12.46 16.41
N ALA A 22 -17.22 -13.13 17.31
CA ALA A 22 -17.10 -12.93 18.77
C ALA A 22 -16.02 -13.83 19.42
N MET A 23 -15.51 -14.84 18.74
CA MET A 23 -14.59 -15.85 19.28
C MET A 23 -13.12 -15.74 18.85
N GLY A 24 -12.66 -14.55 18.41
CA GLY A 24 -11.26 -14.35 18.02
C GLY A 24 -10.94 -14.77 16.58
N GLN A 25 -10.14 -13.98 15.91
CA GLN A 25 -9.83 -14.09 14.47
C GLN A 25 -8.97 -15.30 14.06
N ASP A 26 -8.55 -16.14 14.99
CA ASP A 26 -7.59 -17.23 14.76
C ASP A 26 -8.15 -18.41 13.95
N TRP A 27 -9.47 -18.43 13.73
CA TRP A 27 -10.18 -19.52 13.03
C TRP A 27 -10.56 -19.21 11.57
N LEU A 28 -10.09 -18.09 10.99
CA LEU A 28 -10.41 -17.71 9.61
C LEU A 28 -9.35 -18.10 8.53
N PRO A 29 -8.50 -19.14 8.71
CA PRO A 29 -7.47 -19.45 7.73
C PRO A 29 -8.01 -19.90 6.36
N GLN A 30 -9.30 -20.19 6.22
CA GLN A 30 -9.87 -20.79 5.01
C GLN A 30 -11.15 -20.14 4.47
N THR A 31 -11.54 -18.95 4.95
CA THR A 31 -12.71 -18.28 4.37
C THR A 31 -12.41 -17.90 2.92
N PRO A 32 -13.14 -18.45 1.94
CA PRO A 32 -12.95 -18.12 0.54
C PRO A 32 -13.06 -16.61 0.31
N SER A 33 -12.19 -16.04 -0.52
CA SER A 33 -12.11 -14.59 -0.75
C SER A 33 -13.43 -13.97 -1.24
N PHE A 34 -14.30 -14.75 -1.90
CA PHE A 34 -15.61 -14.28 -2.33
C PHE A 34 -16.58 -14.06 -1.16
N LEU A 35 -16.49 -14.85 -0.07
CA LEU A 35 -17.32 -14.66 1.13
C LEU A 35 -16.87 -13.42 1.91
N LEU A 36 -15.58 -13.10 1.89
CA LEU A 36 -15.06 -11.88 2.51
C LEU A 36 -15.61 -10.61 1.83
N LYS A 37 -15.94 -10.68 0.54
CA LYS A 37 -16.58 -9.56 -0.20
C LYS A 37 -18.04 -9.35 0.18
N LEU A 38 -18.71 -10.36 0.73
CA LEU A 38 -20.11 -10.29 1.15
C LEU A 38 -20.28 -9.77 2.58
N LEU A 39 -19.22 -9.69 3.37
CA LEU A 39 -19.27 -9.13 4.70
C LEU A 39 -19.50 -7.61 4.61
N PRO A 40 -20.32 -7.04 5.52
CA PRO A 40 -20.47 -5.59 5.60
C PRO A 40 -19.12 -4.95 5.84
N LYS A 41 -18.80 -3.92 5.03
CA LYS A 41 -17.52 -3.21 5.18
C LYS A 41 -17.47 -2.58 6.56
N PRO A 42 -16.40 -2.80 7.33
CA PRO A 42 -16.30 -2.24 8.67
C PRO A 42 -16.30 -0.70 8.60
N LYS A 43 -16.98 -0.06 9.57
CA LYS A 43 -16.99 1.38 9.68
C LYS A 43 -15.74 1.84 10.43
N PHE A 44 -14.97 2.73 9.81
CA PHE A 44 -13.79 3.34 10.42
C PHE A 44 -14.15 4.71 11.00
N GLU A 45 -13.69 4.99 12.20
CA GLU A 45 -13.64 6.34 12.74
C GLU A 45 -12.43 7.07 12.14
N LYS A 46 -12.60 8.34 11.76
CA LYS A 46 -11.49 9.12 11.19
C LYS A 46 -10.77 9.91 12.29
N HIS A 47 -9.45 9.84 12.26
CA HIS A 47 -8.57 10.73 13.01
C HIS A 47 -7.72 11.50 11.99
N THR A 48 -7.96 12.80 11.84
CA THR A 48 -7.39 13.61 10.76
C THR A 48 -6.42 14.64 11.29
N LEU A 49 -5.23 14.68 10.70
CA LEU A 49 -4.24 15.74 10.79
C LEU A 49 -4.20 16.46 9.44
N GLU A 50 -4.48 17.76 9.40
CA GLU A 50 -4.65 18.49 8.15
C GLU A 50 -3.94 19.84 8.17
N GLY A 51 -3.15 20.11 7.13
CA GLY A 51 -2.51 21.41 6.94
C GLY A 51 -1.28 21.65 7.81
N SER A 52 -0.67 22.82 7.60
CA SER A 52 0.58 23.20 8.26
C SER A 52 0.47 23.48 9.76
N GLU A 53 -0.73 23.60 10.29
CA GLU A 53 -0.97 23.69 11.74
C GLU A 53 -0.53 22.43 12.48
N GLU A 54 -0.40 21.31 11.77
CA GLU A 54 0.09 20.04 12.27
C GLU A 54 1.62 19.88 12.15
N ASN A 55 2.34 20.87 11.65
CA ASN A 55 3.79 20.80 11.43
C ASN A 55 4.56 20.50 12.71
N GLY A 56 5.40 19.47 12.64
CA GLY A 56 6.23 19.05 13.77
C GLY A 56 5.45 18.35 14.89
N ARG A 57 4.16 18.10 14.74
CA ARG A 57 3.35 17.41 15.74
C ARG A 57 3.90 16.03 16.08
N VAL A 58 3.93 15.73 17.37
CA VAL A 58 4.32 14.42 17.89
C VAL A 58 3.12 13.77 18.56
N ILE A 59 2.72 12.61 18.08
CA ILE A 59 1.72 11.74 18.70
C ILE A 59 2.48 10.54 19.27
N ASP A 60 2.71 10.54 20.57
CA ASP A 60 3.29 9.42 21.31
C ASP A 60 2.16 8.66 22.00
N LEU A 61 1.92 7.43 21.57
CA LEU A 61 0.83 6.62 22.09
C LEU A 61 1.19 5.90 23.41
N GLN A 62 2.44 6.03 23.87
CA GLN A 62 2.90 5.48 25.15
C GLN A 62 2.58 3.99 25.37
N GLY A 63 2.69 3.19 24.29
CA GLY A 63 2.33 1.77 24.26
C GLY A 63 0.82 1.50 24.16
N GLY A 64 -0.01 2.52 24.21
CA GLY A 64 -1.47 2.44 24.16
C GLY A 64 -2.03 2.30 22.72
N TRP A 65 -3.34 2.29 22.64
CA TRP A 65 -4.07 2.27 21.38
C TRP A 65 -4.47 3.69 20.95
N LEU A 66 -4.28 4.00 19.67
CA LEU A 66 -4.96 5.15 19.08
C LEU A 66 -6.48 4.93 19.17
N ASN A 67 -7.20 5.97 19.59
CA ASN A 67 -8.65 5.97 19.66
C ASN A 67 -9.22 4.74 20.43
N GLU A 68 -8.61 4.42 21.59
CA GLU A 68 -9.05 3.33 22.48
C GLU A 68 -9.16 1.95 21.81
N GLY A 69 -8.42 1.73 20.71
CA GLY A 69 -8.46 0.49 19.94
C GLY A 69 -9.68 0.34 19.03
N LYS A 70 -10.47 1.39 18.85
CA LYS A 70 -11.53 1.41 17.84
C LYS A 70 -10.94 1.37 16.44
N LEU A 71 -11.73 0.85 15.50
CA LEU A 71 -11.32 0.76 14.10
C LEU A 71 -11.15 2.17 13.51
N THR A 72 -9.92 2.56 13.22
CA THR A 72 -9.56 3.93 12.89
C THR A 72 -8.91 4.04 11.51
N GLU A 73 -9.33 5.01 10.73
CA GLU A 73 -8.59 5.52 9.58
C GLU A 73 -7.85 6.79 10.01
N MET A 74 -6.54 6.67 10.25
CA MET A 74 -5.70 7.82 10.48
C MET A 74 -5.37 8.48 9.17
N VAL A 75 -5.68 9.75 9.05
CA VAL A 75 -5.50 10.55 7.83
C VAL A 75 -4.53 11.68 8.11
N ILE A 76 -3.47 11.78 7.30
CA ILE A 76 -2.59 12.95 7.26
C ILE A 76 -2.74 13.55 5.87
N ARG A 77 -3.27 14.77 5.79
CA ARG A 77 -3.57 15.36 4.49
C ARG A 77 -3.27 16.84 4.39
N SER A 78 -2.96 17.27 3.17
CA SER A 78 -2.90 18.68 2.85
C SER A 78 -4.29 19.28 2.71
N LYS A 79 -4.41 20.55 3.04
CA LYS A 79 -5.61 21.32 2.84
C LYS A 79 -5.52 22.06 1.50
N ASP A 80 -6.57 21.92 0.71
CA ASP A 80 -6.70 22.61 -0.57
C ASP A 80 -7.11 24.07 -0.33
N MET A 81 -6.29 24.98 -0.79
CA MET A 81 -6.48 26.41 -0.65
C MET A 81 -6.84 27.02 -2.02
N GLU A 82 -7.45 28.22 -2.05
CA GLU A 82 -7.72 28.91 -3.33
C GLU A 82 -6.46 29.06 -4.19
N LYS A 83 -5.31 29.28 -3.55
CA LYS A 83 -4.01 29.36 -4.22
C LYS A 83 -3.02 28.40 -3.53
N GLY A 84 -2.86 27.20 -4.13
CA GLY A 84 -1.89 26.21 -3.67
C GLY A 84 -2.40 25.27 -2.58
N TRP A 85 -1.48 24.79 -1.76
CA TRP A 85 -1.73 23.74 -0.77
C TRP A 85 -1.14 24.12 0.57
N ASP A 86 -1.91 23.95 1.62
CA ASP A 86 -1.42 24.02 2.99
C ASP A 86 -1.01 22.60 3.41
N VAL A 87 0.29 22.38 3.55
CA VAL A 87 0.91 21.06 3.58
C VAL A 87 1.44 20.72 4.97
N PRO A 88 1.00 19.64 5.61
CA PRO A 88 1.59 19.17 6.85
C PRO A 88 2.93 18.48 6.62
N GLU A 89 3.90 18.74 7.49
CA GLU A 89 5.23 18.14 7.43
C GLU A 89 5.83 17.88 8.82
N ARG A 90 6.82 16.96 8.87
CA ARG A 90 7.56 16.62 10.09
C ARG A 90 6.70 16.10 11.22
N ILE A 91 5.57 15.46 10.91
CA ILE A 91 4.72 14.79 11.90
C ILE A 91 5.38 13.48 12.34
N LYS A 92 5.30 13.17 13.63
CA LYS A 92 5.79 11.91 14.20
C LYS A 92 4.66 11.19 14.91
N ILE A 93 4.45 9.91 14.59
CA ILE A 93 3.50 9.02 15.28
C ILE A 93 4.30 7.82 15.75
N ARG A 94 4.29 7.55 17.04
CA ARG A 94 5.17 6.54 17.56
C ARG A 94 4.65 5.80 18.80
N ASN A 95 5.33 4.71 19.10
CA ASN A 95 5.25 4.00 20.38
C ASN A 95 3.81 3.62 20.75
N GLY A 96 3.18 2.74 19.96
CA GLY A 96 1.83 2.29 20.27
C GLY A 96 1.13 1.47 19.19
N ARG A 97 -0.18 1.45 19.25
CA ARG A 97 -1.00 0.53 18.45
C ARG A 97 -2.11 1.26 17.71
N ILE A 98 -2.33 0.86 16.46
CA ILE A 98 -3.39 1.39 15.58
C ILE A 98 -4.15 0.21 15.01
N ARG A 99 -5.47 0.14 15.23
CA ARG A 99 -6.34 -0.81 14.57
C ARG A 99 -6.98 -0.13 13.36
N GLY A 100 -6.63 -0.55 12.15
CA GLY A 100 -7.20 -0.01 10.92
C GLY A 100 -6.18 0.38 9.87
N SER A 101 -6.11 1.65 9.49
CA SER A 101 -5.29 2.13 8.38
C SER A 101 -4.73 3.53 8.61
N ILE A 102 -3.58 3.78 7.98
CA ILE A 102 -2.96 5.10 7.87
C ILE A 102 -2.97 5.48 6.39
N ARG A 103 -3.49 6.67 6.07
CA ARG A 103 -3.51 7.21 4.73
C ARG A 103 -2.92 8.61 4.72
N ILE A 104 -1.93 8.82 3.86
CA ILE A 104 -1.24 10.11 3.71
C ILE A 104 -1.50 10.60 2.29
N TYR A 105 -2.05 11.82 2.12
CA TYR A 105 -2.35 12.33 0.78
C TYR A 105 -2.36 13.87 0.69
N GLY A 106 -2.02 14.35 -0.52
CA GLY A 106 -2.12 15.75 -0.90
C GLY A 106 -3.17 15.95 -1.99
N LEU A 107 -2.75 15.96 -3.23
CA LEU A 107 -3.57 16.22 -4.42
C LEU A 107 -4.82 15.32 -4.53
N GLY A 108 -4.73 14.07 -4.02
CA GLY A 108 -5.85 13.13 -4.02
C GLY A 108 -5.59 11.92 -3.14
N VAL A 109 -6.68 11.26 -2.74
CA VAL A 109 -6.62 10.09 -1.83
C VAL A 109 -6.02 8.83 -2.46
N ASN A 110 -5.96 8.78 -3.79
CA ASN A 110 -5.38 7.71 -4.60
C ASN A 110 -5.07 8.22 -6.01
N GLY A 111 -4.48 7.36 -6.83
CA GLY A 111 -4.08 7.71 -8.19
C GLY A 111 -5.21 8.03 -9.16
N GLU A 112 -6.46 7.72 -8.86
CA GLU A 112 -7.63 7.96 -9.72
C GLU A 112 -8.44 9.19 -9.30
N ALA A 113 -8.01 9.89 -8.24
CA ALA A 113 -8.72 11.06 -7.74
C ALA A 113 -8.77 12.18 -8.78
N ALA A 114 -9.90 12.88 -8.86
CA ALA A 114 -10.18 13.86 -9.91
C ALA A 114 -9.06 14.93 -10.08
N LYS A 115 -8.51 15.47 -8.99
CA LYS A 115 -7.41 16.45 -9.06
C LYS A 115 -6.08 15.82 -9.48
N VAL A 116 -5.84 14.55 -9.15
CA VAL A 116 -4.67 13.81 -9.64
C VAL A 116 -4.79 13.66 -11.14
N ARG A 117 -5.94 13.20 -11.64
CA ARG A 117 -6.22 13.04 -13.06
C ARG A 117 -6.08 14.38 -13.81
N GLU A 118 -6.73 15.43 -13.35
CA GLU A 118 -6.63 16.76 -13.96
C GLU A 118 -5.17 17.25 -14.04
N SER A 119 -4.41 17.10 -12.97
CA SER A 119 -3.00 17.48 -12.93
C SER A 119 -2.14 16.62 -13.85
N SER A 120 -2.49 15.33 -14.04
CA SER A 120 -1.69 14.39 -14.80
C SER A 120 -1.68 14.68 -16.31
N HIS A 121 -2.67 15.41 -16.83
CA HIS A 121 -2.72 15.85 -18.23
C HIS A 121 -1.91 17.12 -18.52
N ARG A 122 -1.00 17.50 -17.63
CA ARG A 122 -0.12 18.68 -17.77
C ARG A 122 1.31 18.31 -17.40
N GLU A 123 2.27 18.86 -18.15
CA GLU A 123 3.70 18.73 -17.81
C GLU A 123 3.99 19.05 -16.35
N GLY A 124 5.00 18.42 -15.78
CA GLY A 124 5.41 18.63 -14.39
C GLY A 124 4.44 18.10 -13.34
N HIS A 125 3.60 17.12 -13.71
CA HIS A 125 2.65 16.49 -12.78
C HIS A 125 3.33 15.96 -11.51
N THR A 126 4.45 15.23 -11.64
CA THR A 126 5.19 14.71 -10.49
C THR A 126 5.55 15.80 -9.48
N ALA A 127 6.14 16.90 -9.97
CA ALA A 127 6.51 18.03 -9.11
C ALA A 127 5.29 18.65 -8.42
N ARG A 128 4.18 18.86 -9.16
CA ARG A 128 2.94 19.39 -8.57
C ARG A 128 2.36 18.45 -7.50
N ALA A 129 2.34 17.15 -7.77
CA ALA A 129 1.85 16.18 -6.81
C ALA A 129 2.69 16.17 -5.53
N GLN A 130 4.02 16.24 -5.66
CA GLN A 130 4.94 16.27 -4.53
C GLN A 130 4.86 17.57 -3.73
N VAL A 131 4.71 18.71 -4.38
CA VAL A 131 4.51 19.99 -3.68
C VAL A 131 3.19 20.01 -2.90
N ALA A 132 2.16 19.37 -3.41
CA ALA A 132 0.84 19.30 -2.77
C ALA A 132 0.74 18.28 -1.65
N ALA A 133 1.68 17.34 -1.53
CA ALA A 133 1.56 16.22 -0.62
C ALA A 133 2.31 16.41 0.70
N PRO A 134 1.82 15.78 1.79
CA PRO A 134 2.54 15.72 3.06
C PRO A 134 3.92 15.09 2.88
N ARG A 135 4.89 15.55 3.67
CA ARG A 135 6.29 15.10 3.57
C ARG A 135 6.98 15.00 4.92
N ALA A 136 8.06 14.23 4.96
CA ALA A 136 8.90 14.04 6.14
C ALA A 136 8.10 13.52 7.36
N ILE A 137 7.22 12.55 7.14
CA ILE A 137 6.43 11.92 8.21
C ILE A 137 7.21 10.73 8.79
N LEU A 138 7.24 10.62 10.11
CA LEU A 138 7.82 9.47 10.81
C LEU A 138 6.74 8.63 11.47
N LEU A 139 6.68 7.34 11.10
CA LEU A 139 5.91 6.29 11.75
C LEU A 139 6.90 5.33 12.41
N GLU A 140 6.98 5.29 13.74
CA GLU A 140 8.03 4.56 14.46
C GLU A 140 7.45 3.73 15.59
N ASP A 141 7.96 2.50 15.77
CA ASP A 141 7.60 1.59 16.86
C ASP A 141 6.08 1.41 17.02
N LEU A 142 5.39 1.21 15.88
CA LEU A 142 3.93 1.03 15.84
C LEU A 142 3.56 -0.42 15.54
N GLN A 143 2.55 -0.92 16.23
CA GLN A 143 1.81 -2.12 15.82
C GLN A 143 0.54 -1.69 15.07
N ILE A 144 0.43 -2.04 13.79
CA ILE A 144 -0.70 -1.69 12.93
C ILE A 144 -1.49 -2.96 12.61
N GLU A 145 -2.67 -3.08 13.20
CA GLU A 145 -3.58 -4.20 13.00
C GLU A 145 -4.51 -3.90 11.82
N ALA A 146 -4.20 -4.48 10.66
CA ALA A 146 -5.00 -4.33 9.46
C ALA A 146 -6.39 -4.96 9.62
N ASN A 147 -7.41 -4.28 9.10
CA ASN A 147 -8.77 -4.80 9.05
C ASN A 147 -9.41 -4.44 7.69
N HIS A 148 -9.33 -5.36 6.73
CA HIS A 148 -9.87 -5.25 5.38
C HIS A 148 -9.15 -4.24 4.48
N ARG A 149 -8.88 -3.02 4.94
CA ARG A 149 -8.24 -1.97 4.15
C ARG A 149 -6.72 -2.15 4.10
N ILE A 150 -6.08 -1.48 3.15
CA ILE A 150 -4.61 -1.32 3.10
C ILE A 150 -4.17 -0.58 4.36
N PRO A 151 -3.38 -1.20 5.27
CA PRO A 151 -3.02 -0.58 6.53
C PRO A 151 -2.11 0.64 6.39
N LEU A 152 -1.28 0.72 5.34
CA LEU A 152 -0.50 1.91 5.04
C LEU A 152 -0.58 2.28 3.55
N TYR A 153 -1.06 3.49 3.27
CA TYR A 153 -1.18 3.98 1.90
C TYR A 153 -0.56 5.37 1.79
N LEU A 154 0.52 5.48 1.04
CA LEU A 154 1.14 6.73 0.64
C LEU A 154 0.61 7.11 -0.74
N SER A 155 -0.26 8.11 -0.80
CA SER A 155 -0.95 8.53 -2.02
C SER A 155 -0.04 9.31 -2.96
N PRO A 156 -0.51 9.68 -4.17
CA PRO A 156 0.34 10.35 -5.15
C PRO A 156 1.07 11.59 -4.62
N GLY A 157 2.38 11.61 -4.89
CA GLY A 157 3.24 12.72 -4.54
C GLY A 157 3.79 12.73 -3.11
N VAL A 158 3.39 11.81 -2.24
CA VAL A 158 3.91 11.75 -0.85
C VAL A 158 5.40 11.40 -0.82
N THR A 159 6.21 12.21 -0.12
CA THR A 159 7.67 12.06 -0.10
C THR A 159 8.26 12.07 1.31
N GLY A 160 9.42 11.40 1.45
CA GLY A 160 10.23 11.45 2.68
C GLY A 160 9.53 10.86 3.91
N VAL A 161 8.61 9.92 3.71
CA VAL A 161 8.01 9.17 4.82
C VAL A 161 8.99 8.09 5.30
N THR A 162 9.23 8.06 6.59
CA THR A 162 10.00 7.00 7.23
C THR A 162 9.06 6.12 8.07
N VAL A 163 9.05 4.82 7.77
CA VAL A 163 8.35 3.78 8.53
C VAL A 163 9.40 2.89 9.16
N LYS A 164 9.53 2.95 10.49
CA LYS A 164 10.64 2.32 11.20
C LYS A 164 10.15 1.43 12.31
N ASN A 165 10.70 0.21 12.40
CA ASN A 165 10.43 -0.76 13.46
C ASN A 165 8.93 -1.04 13.68
N CYS A 166 8.11 -0.94 12.64
CA CYS A 166 6.68 -1.17 12.75
C CYS A 166 6.33 -2.64 12.51
N THR A 167 5.31 -3.13 13.19
CA THR A 167 4.77 -4.47 12.98
C THR A 167 3.36 -4.37 12.40
N PHE A 168 3.16 -5.01 11.26
CA PHE A 168 1.86 -5.09 10.59
C PHE A 168 1.26 -6.47 10.81
N THR A 169 0.02 -6.53 11.32
CA THR A 169 -0.72 -7.76 11.62
C THR A 169 -2.12 -7.74 11.04
N GLY A 170 -2.90 -8.81 11.20
CA GLY A 170 -4.28 -8.88 10.74
C GLY A 170 -4.41 -9.27 9.26
N TRP A 171 -5.34 -8.64 8.53
CA TRP A 171 -5.55 -8.97 7.13
C TRP A 171 -5.96 -7.74 6.30
N SER A 172 -5.54 -7.74 5.03
CA SER A 172 -5.90 -6.75 4.02
C SER A 172 -6.51 -7.42 2.80
N ALA A 173 -7.59 -6.87 2.26
CA ALA A 173 -8.19 -7.38 1.02
C ALA A 173 -7.32 -7.07 -0.23
N SER A 174 -6.30 -6.23 -0.07
CA SER A 174 -5.36 -5.83 -1.11
C SER A 174 -3.92 -5.99 -0.59
N THR A 175 -3.05 -5.01 -0.80
CA THR A 175 -1.68 -4.97 -0.30
C THR A 175 -1.63 -4.58 1.18
N THR A 176 -0.48 -4.74 1.83
CA THR A 176 -0.24 -4.21 3.17
C THR A 176 0.30 -2.78 3.11
N VAL A 177 1.25 -2.52 2.23
CA VAL A 177 1.79 -1.18 1.98
C VAL A 177 1.61 -0.82 0.52
N TYR A 178 1.13 0.39 0.26
CA TYR A 178 1.01 0.93 -1.09
C TYR A 178 1.76 2.26 -1.18
N LEU A 179 2.78 2.30 -2.01
CA LEU A 179 3.47 3.51 -2.42
C LEU A 179 2.95 3.88 -3.80
N ASP A 180 2.07 4.89 -3.87
CA ASP A 180 1.37 5.27 -5.09
C ASP A 180 2.22 6.19 -5.97
N ALA A 181 1.78 6.39 -7.18
CA ALA A 181 2.49 7.12 -8.22
C ALA A 181 2.94 8.51 -7.80
N GLU A 182 4.00 8.99 -8.41
CA GLU A 182 4.59 10.30 -8.14
C GLU A 182 5.15 10.46 -6.70
N SER A 183 4.93 9.45 -5.82
CA SER A 183 5.56 9.42 -4.49
C SER A 183 7.03 9.01 -4.59
N GLY A 184 7.83 9.29 -3.57
CA GLY A 184 9.23 8.89 -3.62
C GLY A 184 10.08 9.32 -2.42
N GLY A 185 11.33 8.82 -2.40
CA GLY A 185 12.25 9.09 -1.31
C GLY A 185 11.78 8.59 0.05
N ASN A 186 10.88 7.60 0.07
CA ASN A 186 10.36 7.03 1.29
C ASN A 186 11.30 5.94 1.82
N ARG A 187 11.28 5.70 3.12
CA ARG A 187 12.11 4.71 3.78
C ARG A 187 11.27 3.77 4.63
N ILE A 188 11.38 2.48 4.40
CA ILE A 188 10.73 1.43 5.19
C ILE A 188 11.82 0.53 5.74
N GLU A 189 12.06 0.60 7.06
CA GLU A 189 13.18 -0.08 7.68
C GLU A 189 12.81 -0.85 8.94
N GLY A 190 13.39 -2.04 9.10
CA GLY A 190 13.27 -2.85 10.31
C GLY A 190 11.84 -3.30 10.63
N CYS A 191 10.93 -3.26 9.66
CA CYS A 191 9.52 -3.59 9.85
C CYS A 191 9.26 -5.09 9.72
N THR A 192 8.22 -5.55 10.40
CA THR A 192 7.74 -6.94 10.33
C THR A 192 6.35 -6.99 9.72
N PHE A 193 6.17 -7.83 8.69
CA PHE A 193 4.92 -8.01 7.97
C PHE A 193 4.35 -9.41 8.23
N GLU A 194 3.35 -9.49 9.09
CA GLU A 194 2.58 -10.70 9.45
C GLU A 194 1.12 -10.58 8.97
N VAL A 195 0.84 -9.64 8.07
CA VAL A 195 -0.50 -9.41 7.49
C VAL A 195 -0.78 -10.42 6.40
N ARG A 196 -1.95 -11.02 6.42
CA ARG A 196 -2.48 -11.77 5.29
C ARG A 196 -2.98 -10.79 4.24
N SER A 197 -2.21 -10.59 3.18
CA SER A 197 -2.57 -9.69 2.08
C SER A 197 -3.30 -10.46 0.98
N GLY A 198 -4.32 -9.85 0.38
CA GLY A 198 -5.04 -10.39 -0.79
C GLY A 198 -4.26 -10.27 -2.09
N ARG A 199 -3.16 -9.51 -2.07
CA ARG A 199 -2.19 -9.28 -3.15
C ARG A 199 -0.77 -9.35 -2.58
N GLU A 200 0.23 -8.86 -3.32
CA GLU A 200 1.59 -8.63 -2.82
C GLU A 200 1.56 -7.84 -1.49
N VAL A 201 2.54 -8.10 -0.64
CA VAL A 201 2.61 -7.39 0.65
C VAL A 201 2.88 -5.90 0.43
N MET A 202 3.81 -5.56 -0.45
CA MET A 202 4.17 -4.17 -0.74
C MET A 202 4.08 -3.89 -2.24
N ALA A 203 3.29 -2.89 -2.60
CA ALA A 203 3.19 -2.33 -3.94
C ALA A 203 3.99 -1.03 -4.03
N VAL A 204 4.89 -0.96 -5.01
CA VAL A 204 5.63 0.24 -5.39
C VAL A 204 5.14 0.63 -6.79
N ASP A 205 4.05 1.40 -6.83
CA ASP A 205 3.33 1.75 -8.04
C ASP A 205 3.76 3.13 -8.54
N GLY A 206 4.65 3.18 -9.51
CA GLY A 206 5.18 4.46 -10.02
C GLY A 206 5.87 5.31 -8.95
N SER A 207 6.32 4.71 -7.87
CA SER A 207 7.01 5.37 -6.77
C SER A 207 8.52 5.15 -6.90
N ALA A 208 9.32 6.21 -6.78
CA ALA A 208 10.74 6.18 -7.10
C ALA A 208 11.65 6.47 -5.89
N THR A 209 12.91 6.07 -6.00
CA THR A 209 13.99 6.39 -5.05
C THR A 209 13.72 6.03 -3.61
N ASN A 210 12.87 5.01 -3.38
CA ASN A 210 12.58 4.52 -2.04
C ASN A 210 13.69 3.59 -1.52
N THR A 211 13.83 3.50 -0.21
CA THR A 211 14.70 2.55 0.48
C THR A 211 13.87 1.58 1.31
N ILE A 212 13.95 0.29 1.01
CA ILE A 212 13.25 -0.79 1.71
C ILE A 212 14.31 -1.72 2.28
N ILE A 213 14.58 -1.61 3.58
CA ILE A 213 15.77 -2.22 4.18
C ILE A 213 15.50 -2.95 5.49
N GLY A 214 16.07 -4.14 5.64
CA GLY A 214 16.08 -4.87 6.91
C GLY A 214 14.70 -5.35 7.38
N ASN A 215 13.72 -5.45 6.47
CA ASN A 215 12.37 -5.85 6.80
C ASN A 215 12.18 -7.37 6.76
N ARG A 216 11.13 -7.87 7.43
CA ARG A 216 10.81 -9.30 7.52
C ARG A 216 9.39 -9.54 7.01
N PHE A 217 9.26 -10.35 5.94
CA PHE A 217 8.00 -10.70 5.30
C PHE A 217 7.63 -12.16 5.63
N PHE A 218 6.68 -12.35 6.54
CA PHE A 218 6.29 -13.70 7.00
C PHE A 218 5.12 -14.30 6.24
N GLN A 219 4.26 -13.49 5.62
CA GLN A 219 3.06 -13.95 4.92
C GLN A 219 2.97 -13.40 3.48
N ALA A 220 4.01 -13.68 2.68
CA ALA A 220 4.10 -13.20 1.29
C ALA A 220 3.39 -14.13 0.28
N ARG A 221 2.20 -14.66 0.61
CA ARG A 221 1.51 -15.66 -0.22
C ARG A 221 1.31 -15.25 -1.68
N TYR A 222 0.99 -14.01 -1.94
CA TYR A 222 0.76 -13.47 -3.29
C TYR A 222 1.92 -12.60 -3.80
N GLY A 223 3.05 -12.63 -3.11
CA GLY A 223 4.26 -11.90 -3.40
C GLY A 223 4.72 -10.98 -2.28
N GLY A 224 6.00 -10.67 -2.27
CA GLY A 224 6.60 -9.76 -1.29
C GLY A 224 6.52 -8.31 -1.75
N ILE A 225 7.50 -7.84 -2.54
CA ILE A 225 7.62 -6.46 -3.02
C ILE A 225 7.50 -6.45 -4.54
N TYR A 226 6.48 -5.78 -5.08
CA TYR A 226 6.28 -5.65 -6.52
C TYR A 226 6.40 -4.20 -6.96
N LEU A 227 7.26 -3.97 -7.95
CA LEU A 227 7.45 -2.69 -8.61
C LEU A 227 6.71 -2.71 -9.94
N TYR A 228 5.86 -1.73 -10.16
CA TYR A 228 5.12 -1.57 -11.39
C TYR A 228 4.61 -0.13 -11.54
N ARG A 229 4.03 0.17 -12.66
CA ARG A 229 3.35 1.43 -12.92
C ARG A 229 1.94 1.15 -13.42
N ASN A 230 0.93 1.60 -12.69
CA ASN A 230 -0.42 1.63 -13.23
C ASN A 230 -0.47 2.64 -14.38
N CYS A 231 -1.04 2.21 -15.49
CA CYS A 231 -1.18 3.02 -16.68
C CYS A 231 -2.60 3.55 -16.76
N GLY A 232 -2.83 4.81 -17.07
CA GLY A 232 -4.10 5.38 -17.46
C GLY A 232 -5.37 4.96 -16.69
N GLU A 233 -5.23 4.29 -15.56
CA GLU A 233 -6.35 3.81 -14.75
C GLU A 233 -7.19 4.99 -14.28
N GLY A 234 -8.50 4.98 -14.58
CA GLY A 234 -9.39 6.10 -14.31
C GLY A 234 -9.05 7.38 -15.11
N GLY A 235 -8.38 7.26 -16.25
CA GLY A 235 -7.96 8.37 -17.10
C GLY A 235 -6.80 9.18 -16.50
N THR A 236 -5.98 8.61 -15.62
CA THR A 236 -4.82 9.28 -15.02
C THR A 236 -3.53 8.88 -15.70
N VAL A 237 -2.77 9.84 -16.22
CA VAL A 237 -1.43 9.64 -16.79
C VAL A 237 -0.41 9.51 -15.67
N ARG A 238 0.42 8.47 -15.71
CA ARG A 238 1.49 8.23 -14.72
C ARG A 238 2.82 8.73 -15.23
N HIS A 239 3.31 9.84 -14.69
CA HIS A 239 4.54 10.48 -15.16
C HIS A 239 5.81 9.83 -14.60
N GLN A 240 5.75 9.27 -13.40
CA GLN A 240 6.89 8.64 -12.74
C GLN A 240 6.86 7.13 -12.88
N ALA A 241 8.02 6.54 -13.13
CA ALA A 241 8.26 5.11 -13.08
C ALA A 241 8.86 4.67 -11.74
N PRO A 242 8.72 3.40 -11.33
CA PRO A 242 9.30 2.89 -10.09
C PRO A 242 10.80 2.61 -10.23
N GLN A 243 11.59 3.69 -10.34
CA GLN A 243 13.02 3.67 -10.62
C GLN A 243 13.87 4.06 -9.41
N GLY A 244 15.14 3.61 -9.42
CA GLY A 244 16.12 4.02 -8.42
C GLY A 244 15.81 3.56 -7.00
N ASN A 245 14.94 2.58 -6.82
CA ASN A 245 14.63 2.03 -5.50
C ASN A 245 15.76 1.11 -5.02
N VAL A 246 16.02 1.11 -3.73
CA VAL A 246 16.98 0.23 -3.06
C VAL A 246 16.22 -0.74 -2.16
N ILE A 247 16.32 -2.04 -2.44
CA ILE A 247 15.69 -3.13 -1.69
C ILE A 247 16.81 -4.00 -1.11
N GLU A 248 17.06 -3.88 0.20
CA GLU A 248 18.28 -4.37 0.78
C GLU A 248 18.08 -5.09 2.10
N ASN A 249 18.78 -6.22 2.29
CA ASN A 249 18.85 -6.97 3.55
C ASN A 249 17.46 -7.34 4.13
N ASN A 250 16.47 -7.57 3.27
CA ASN A 250 15.14 -8.01 3.69
C ASN A 250 15.08 -9.53 3.76
N PHE A 251 14.26 -10.05 4.68
CA PHE A 251 13.99 -11.47 4.83
C PHE A 251 12.59 -11.81 4.32
N PHE A 252 12.48 -12.83 3.48
CA PHE A 252 11.22 -13.32 2.93
C PHE A 252 11.00 -14.78 3.31
N ASN A 253 9.92 -15.07 4.06
CA ASN A 253 9.42 -16.42 4.25
C ASN A 253 8.61 -16.83 3.01
N MET A 254 9.15 -17.76 2.22
CA MET A 254 8.60 -18.21 0.94
C MET A 254 7.74 -19.47 1.05
N LYS A 255 7.52 -20.00 2.27
CA LYS A 255 6.85 -21.33 2.46
C LYS A 255 5.46 -21.38 1.83
N ASP A 256 4.68 -20.30 1.95
CA ASP A 256 3.29 -20.24 1.48
C ASP A 256 3.14 -19.44 0.17
N LEU A 257 4.25 -19.19 -0.52
CA LEU A 257 4.23 -18.45 -1.78
C LEU A 257 3.42 -19.21 -2.83
N ARG A 258 2.43 -18.54 -3.42
CA ARG A 258 1.59 -19.10 -4.48
C ARG A 258 2.38 -19.26 -5.77
N SER A 259 2.10 -20.32 -6.53
CA SER A 259 2.63 -20.50 -7.89
C SER A 259 2.40 -19.23 -8.74
N GLY A 260 3.43 -18.79 -9.45
CA GLY A 260 3.43 -17.57 -10.27
C GLY A 260 3.59 -16.26 -9.48
N SER A 261 3.80 -16.35 -8.15
CA SER A 261 4.18 -15.19 -7.32
C SER A 261 5.69 -15.21 -7.04
N TYR A 262 6.25 -14.07 -6.67
CA TYR A 262 7.69 -13.88 -6.43
C TYR A 262 7.94 -13.15 -5.11
N GLY A 263 9.11 -13.36 -4.52
CA GLY A 263 9.53 -12.58 -3.36
C GLY A 263 9.67 -11.09 -3.71
N ILE A 264 10.39 -10.80 -4.79
CA ILE A 264 10.49 -9.46 -5.39
C ILE A 264 10.22 -9.57 -6.89
N TRP A 265 9.41 -8.66 -7.44
CA TRP A 265 9.13 -8.61 -8.88
C TRP A 265 9.27 -7.19 -9.41
N LEU A 266 10.28 -6.96 -10.26
CA LEU A 266 10.50 -5.71 -10.98
C LEU A 266 9.76 -5.78 -12.32
N GLY A 267 8.89 -4.82 -12.61
CA GLY A 267 8.07 -4.81 -13.82
C GLY A 267 6.92 -5.83 -13.78
N SER A 268 6.25 -5.98 -12.64
CA SER A 268 5.27 -7.07 -12.44
C SER A 268 4.03 -6.95 -13.34
N ARG A 269 3.83 -5.82 -13.98
CA ARG A 269 2.69 -5.58 -14.84
C ARG A 269 3.07 -5.34 -16.31
N GLN A 270 4.20 -4.83 -16.62
CA GLN A 270 4.91 -4.69 -17.89
C GLN A 270 4.00 -4.79 -19.15
N GLY A 271 3.19 -3.80 -19.40
CA GLY A 271 2.31 -3.72 -20.59
C GLY A 271 1.10 -4.67 -20.61
N ARG A 272 0.84 -5.41 -19.54
CA ARG A 272 -0.21 -6.47 -19.51
C ARG A 272 -1.58 -5.97 -19.07
N ARG A 273 -1.88 -4.68 -19.27
CA ARG A 273 -3.12 -4.07 -18.81
C ARG A 273 -4.06 -3.77 -19.97
N SER A 274 -5.31 -4.19 -19.82
CA SER A 274 -6.38 -3.92 -20.79
C SER A 274 -7.33 -2.80 -20.35
N TYR A 275 -7.14 -2.22 -19.18
CA TYR A 275 -8.05 -1.22 -18.60
C TYR A 275 -7.46 0.19 -18.56
N CYS A 276 -6.30 0.41 -19.17
CA CYS A 276 -5.70 1.73 -19.29
C CYS A 276 -6.39 2.52 -20.37
N GLU A 277 -6.63 3.80 -20.14
CA GLU A 277 -7.16 4.71 -21.13
C GLU A 277 -6.04 5.34 -21.96
N ASP A 278 -6.28 5.54 -23.24
CA ASP A 278 -5.32 6.15 -24.15
C ASP A 278 -5.26 7.64 -23.96
N ASP A 279 -4.05 8.20 -24.06
CA ASP A 279 -3.82 9.62 -24.11
C ASP A 279 -2.71 9.95 -25.11
N ALA A 280 -3.08 10.45 -26.29
CA ALA A 280 -2.13 10.74 -27.37
C ALA A 280 -1.13 11.84 -27.01
N GLY A 281 -1.48 12.76 -26.10
CA GLY A 281 -0.57 13.79 -25.60
C GLY A 281 0.45 13.26 -24.60
N TYR A 282 0.16 12.11 -23.96
CA TYR A 282 0.99 11.49 -22.96
C TYR A 282 1.04 9.97 -23.15
N PRO A 283 1.70 9.48 -24.20
CA PRO A 283 1.79 8.04 -24.47
C PRO A 283 2.44 7.29 -23.31
N PHE A 284 3.49 7.85 -22.71
CA PHE A 284 4.05 7.33 -21.46
C PHE A 284 3.03 7.45 -20.32
N GLY A 285 2.74 6.33 -19.67
CA GLY A 285 1.83 6.30 -18.52
C GLY A 285 0.34 6.17 -18.86
N SER A 286 -0.01 6.06 -20.14
CA SER A 286 -1.32 5.64 -20.64
C SER A 286 -1.26 4.24 -21.25
N SER A 287 -2.33 3.74 -21.87
CA SER A 287 -2.33 2.45 -22.55
C SER A 287 -1.49 2.42 -23.82
N ILE A 288 -1.16 3.58 -24.40
CA ILE A 288 -0.26 3.70 -25.56
C ILE A 288 1.14 3.24 -25.20
N ASP A 289 1.65 3.59 -24.03
CA ASP A 289 2.89 3.06 -23.48
C ASP A 289 2.72 2.72 -21.98
N ASN A 290 2.21 1.52 -21.74
CA ASN A 290 1.87 1.02 -20.42
C ASN A 290 2.95 0.10 -19.83
N ARG A 291 4.20 0.18 -20.30
CA ARG A 291 5.32 -0.51 -19.68
C ARG A 291 5.60 0.06 -18.30
N ASP A 292 6.09 -0.78 -17.40
CA ASP A 292 6.32 -0.38 -16.01
C ASP A 292 7.55 0.51 -15.83
N PHE A 293 8.58 0.32 -16.66
CA PHE A 293 9.89 0.98 -16.52
C PHE A 293 10.45 0.88 -15.10
N ALA A 294 10.35 -0.34 -14.52
CA ALA A 294 10.93 -0.64 -13.21
C ALA A 294 12.46 -0.84 -13.36
N ASP A 295 13.15 0.24 -13.72
CA ASP A 295 14.53 0.23 -14.15
C ASP A 295 15.47 0.85 -13.11
N HIS A 296 16.77 0.59 -13.22
CA HIS A 296 17.82 1.18 -12.37
C HIS A 296 17.63 0.94 -10.86
N ASN A 297 16.90 -0.10 -10.46
CA ASN A 297 16.73 -0.47 -9.06
C ASN A 297 17.91 -1.31 -8.58
N ILE A 298 18.15 -1.29 -7.27
CA ILE A 298 19.23 -2.05 -6.63
C ILE A 298 18.65 -3.02 -5.62
N LEU A 299 18.91 -4.32 -5.83
CA LEU A 299 18.56 -5.39 -4.91
C LEU A 299 19.86 -6.00 -4.38
N ARG A 300 20.05 -6.04 -3.05
CA ARG A 300 21.24 -6.66 -2.47
C ARG A 300 20.97 -7.27 -1.09
N GLY A 301 21.62 -8.40 -0.84
CA GLY A 301 21.60 -9.04 0.48
C GLY A 301 20.24 -9.49 0.97
N ASN A 302 19.22 -9.61 0.10
CA ASN A 302 17.91 -10.11 0.48
C ASN A 302 17.97 -11.64 0.66
N ILE A 303 17.28 -12.15 1.68
CA ILE A 303 17.27 -13.57 2.06
C ILE A 303 15.88 -14.14 1.79
N PHE A 304 15.82 -15.26 1.06
CA PHE A 304 14.58 -15.98 0.74
C PHE A 304 14.63 -17.39 1.33
N GLN A 305 13.65 -17.74 2.17
CA GLN A 305 13.62 -19.06 2.84
C GLN A 305 12.25 -19.72 2.71
N PRO A 306 12.18 -20.97 2.16
CA PRO A 306 13.29 -21.68 1.52
C PRO A 306 13.79 -20.95 0.26
N ALA A 307 15.01 -21.27 -0.16
CA ALA A 307 15.55 -20.81 -1.43
C ALA A 307 14.64 -21.27 -2.59
N SER A 308 14.39 -20.41 -3.56
CA SER A 308 13.44 -20.65 -4.63
C SER A 308 13.80 -19.86 -5.89
N ASP A 309 13.53 -20.42 -7.06
CA ASP A 309 13.59 -19.73 -8.36
C ASP A 309 12.56 -18.59 -8.45
N HIS A 310 11.59 -18.57 -7.53
CA HIS A 310 10.63 -17.49 -7.36
C HIS A 310 11.12 -16.38 -6.40
N ALA A 311 12.41 -16.35 -6.03
CA ALA A 311 12.97 -15.33 -5.17
C ALA A 311 12.86 -13.93 -5.78
N VAL A 312 13.38 -13.76 -7.00
CA VAL A 312 13.36 -12.49 -7.74
C VAL A 312 12.98 -12.74 -9.19
N ARG A 313 12.10 -11.89 -9.70
CA ARG A 313 11.82 -11.76 -11.13
C ARG A 313 12.09 -10.32 -11.56
N ASP A 314 12.80 -10.19 -12.67
CA ASP A 314 13.14 -8.91 -13.28
C ASP A 314 12.63 -8.87 -14.73
N ASP A 315 11.61 -8.06 -14.97
CA ASP A 315 11.08 -7.73 -16.29
C ASP A 315 11.40 -6.26 -16.66
N GLY A 316 12.25 -5.58 -15.88
CA GLY A 316 12.75 -4.23 -16.13
C GLY A 316 14.12 -4.23 -16.82
N SER A 317 14.80 -3.08 -16.80
CA SER A 317 16.10 -2.88 -17.42
C SER A 317 17.09 -2.23 -16.44
N ASP A 318 18.38 -2.49 -16.64
CA ASP A 318 19.49 -1.85 -15.88
C ASP A 318 19.38 -1.99 -14.35
N ASN A 319 18.64 -2.99 -13.88
CA ASN A 319 18.57 -3.31 -12.47
C ASN A 319 19.83 -4.03 -11.99
N ARG A 320 20.28 -3.73 -10.79
CA ARG A 320 21.46 -4.35 -10.19
C ARG A 320 21.04 -5.34 -9.11
N ILE A 321 21.08 -6.63 -9.43
CA ILE A 321 20.69 -7.71 -8.52
C ILE A 321 21.95 -8.36 -7.95
N LEU A 322 22.29 -7.99 -6.71
CA LEU A 322 23.48 -8.44 -5.98
C LEU A 322 23.04 -9.35 -4.82
N GLN A 323 22.52 -10.52 -5.17
CA GLN A 323 22.13 -11.55 -4.20
C GLN A 323 23.34 -12.45 -3.93
N LYS A 324 23.51 -12.86 -2.67
CA LYS A 324 24.52 -13.85 -2.28
C LYS A 324 23.97 -15.26 -2.40
#